data_029a6089bc28497f8ab72472056b8d8e
#
_entry.id   029a6089bc28497f8ab72472056b8d8e
#
_cell.length_a   1.000
_cell.length_b   1.000
_cell.length_c   1.000
_cell.angle_alpha   90.00
_cell.angle_beta   90.00
_cell.angle_gamma   90.00
#
_symmetry.space_group_name_H-M   'P 1'
#
loop_
_entity.id
_entity.type
_entity.pdbx_description
1 polymer ?
#
loop_
_entity_poly.entity_id
_entity_poly.type
_entity_poly.pdbx_seq_one_letter_code
_entity_poly.pdbx_strand_id
1 'polypeptide(L)'
;MRFLDLAAAGVFLLASTAAPASPANPQNGVDYVTLAQPQPVQASGKKVEVIEFFMYHCPVCNALEPGFENWIRQQGDRISVRRVHFPYTGPNDPEAHLYLTLEALGQVDQMHAKIFKAVHADRIRLNKDDAIIDWVAKNGIDRATFLTAWNSFGVNTKLRQLAKISAAYGIDSAPALVIDGRYMTSPATVGAKFAPRDRAALFDATLQVATALVDKAAQSK
;
A
#
# COMPACT_ATOMS: atom_id res chain seq x y z
N MET A 1 -30.12 59.77 41.96
CA MET A 1 -29.96 58.32 42.02
C MET A 1 -29.74 57.83 40.60
N ARG A 2 -28.54 57.42 40.25
CA ARG A 2 -28.17 56.89 38.92
C ARG A 2 -27.94 55.40 39.06
N PHE A 3 -28.79 54.60 38.41
CA PHE A 3 -28.61 53.15 38.29
C PHE A 3 -27.58 52.87 37.17
N LEU A 4 -26.50 52.22 37.50
CA LEU A 4 -25.53 51.62 36.53
C LEU A 4 -26.03 50.20 36.20
N ASP A 5 -26.46 50.01 34.97
CA ASP A 5 -26.70 48.67 34.41
C ASP A 5 -25.34 48.05 34.00
N LEU A 6 -24.90 47.03 34.69
CA LEU A 6 -23.76 46.18 34.31
C LEU A 6 -24.28 45.09 33.35
N ALA A 7 -24.02 45.26 32.06
CA ALA A 7 -24.20 44.20 31.07
C ALA A 7 -23.01 43.22 31.13
N ALA A 8 -23.25 42.05 31.71
CA ALA A 8 -22.26 40.94 31.69
C ALA A 8 -22.31 40.26 30.32
N ALA A 9 -21.28 40.55 29.47
CA ALA A 9 -21.09 39.85 28.23
C ALA A 9 -20.46 38.48 28.51
N GLY A 10 -21.28 37.42 28.42
CA GLY A 10 -20.81 36.04 28.52
C GLY A 10 -20.05 35.63 27.25
N VAL A 11 -18.73 35.45 27.37
CA VAL A 11 -17.88 34.86 26.31
C VAL A 11 -18.11 33.36 26.32
N PHE A 12 -18.91 32.87 25.38
CA PHE A 12 -18.99 31.42 25.09
C PHE A 12 -17.68 30.96 24.40
N LEU A 13 -16.76 30.36 25.15
CA LEU A 13 -15.66 29.59 24.58
C LEU A 13 -16.25 28.31 23.97
N LEU A 14 -16.35 28.27 22.63
CA LEU A 14 -16.56 27.05 21.88
C LEU A 14 -15.32 26.18 22.00
N ALA A 15 -15.31 25.28 22.98
CA ALA A 15 -14.31 24.22 23.05
C ALA A 15 -14.54 23.28 21.88
N SER A 16 -13.73 23.43 20.82
CA SER A 16 -13.67 22.45 19.72
C SER A 16 -13.15 21.15 20.31
N THR A 17 -14.03 20.21 20.66
CA THR A 17 -13.64 18.84 21.00
C THR A 17 -13.14 18.17 19.73
N ALA A 18 -11.82 18.12 19.53
CA ALA A 18 -11.23 17.27 18.51
C ALA A 18 -11.65 15.82 18.82
N ALA A 19 -12.40 15.21 17.92
CA ALA A 19 -12.72 13.79 18.04
C ALA A 19 -11.41 12.98 18.08
N PRO A 20 -11.27 11.99 18.96
CA PRO A 20 -10.10 11.15 18.97
C PRO A 20 -9.93 10.44 17.62
N ALA A 21 -8.68 10.31 17.15
CA ALA A 21 -8.38 9.54 15.96
C ALA A 21 -8.83 8.09 16.15
N SER A 22 -9.47 7.54 15.13
CA SER A 22 -9.88 6.14 15.11
C SER A 22 -9.80 5.61 13.69
N PRO A 23 -9.66 4.29 13.48
CA PRO A 23 -9.57 3.71 12.14
C PRO A 23 -10.76 4.07 11.22
N ALA A 24 -11.95 4.27 11.80
CA ALA A 24 -13.14 4.68 11.06
C ALA A 24 -13.23 6.20 10.78
N ASN A 25 -12.48 7.02 11.53
CA ASN A 25 -12.37 8.47 11.34
C ASN A 25 -10.90 8.90 11.40
N PRO A 26 -10.10 8.53 10.39
CA PRO A 26 -8.66 8.70 10.41
C PRO A 26 -8.25 10.17 10.35
N GLN A 27 -7.17 10.51 11.07
CA GLN A 27 -6.63 11.85 11.15
C GLN A 27 -5.31 11.95 10.37
N ASN A 28 -5.18 13.02 9.59
CA ASN A 28 -3.92 13.32 8.90
C ASN A 28 -2.79 13.59 9.90
N GLY A 29 -1.61 13.02 9.65
CA GLY A 29 -0.46 13.09 10.56
C GLY A 29 -0.53 12.10 11.74
N VAL A 30 -1.60 11.30 11.84
CA VAL A 30 -1.79 10.28 12.87
C VAL A 30 -1.97 8.90 12.23
N ASP A 31 -3.06 8.70 11.49
CA ASP A 31 -3.43 7.41 10.88
C ASP A 31 -3.01 7.32 9.41
N TYR A 32 -2.81 8.46 8.78
CA TYR A 32 -2.32 8.58 7.41
C TYR A 32 -1.55 9.89 7.22
N VAL A 33 -0.84 10.01 6.12
CA VAL A 33 -0.14 11.22 5.68
C VAL A 33 -0.68 11.65 4.33
N THR A 34 -1.01 12.94 4.18
CA THR A 34 -1.26 13.52 2.86
C THR A 34 0.07 13.80 2.18
N LEU A 35 0.26 13.27 0.98
CA LEU A 35 1.48 13.50 0.20
C LEU A 35 1.67 15.00 -0.08
N ALA A 36 2.91 15.48 0.04
CA ALA A 36 3.25 16.88 -0.22
C ALA A 36 2.91 17.29 -1.66
N GLN A 37 3.04 16.36 -2.61
CA GLN A 37 2.64 16.51 -4.00
C GLN A 37 1.78 15.32 -4.42
N PRO A 38 0.53 15.54 -4.86
CA PRO A 38 -0.29 14.47 -5.43
C PRO A 38 0.41 13.85 -6.63
N GLN A 39 0.34 12.53 -6.72
CA GLN A 39 0.91 11.76 -7.82
C GLN A 39 -0.16 11.43 -8.87
N PRO A 40 0.23 11.29 -10.15
CA PRO A 40 -0.71 10.91 -11.20
C PRO A 40 -1.40 9.57 -10.91
N VAL A 41 -2.71 9.53 -11.15
CA VAL A 41 -3.55 8.34 -10.97
C VAL A 41 -3.74 7.65 -12.31
N GLN A 42 -3.65 6.32 -12.35
CA GLN A 42 -3.87 5.50 -13.55
C GLN A 42 -5.28 4.92 -13.64
N ALA A 43 -6.04 4.95 -12.54
CA ALA A 43 -7.42 4.48 -12.54
C ALA A 43 -8.30 5.32 -13.47
N SER A 44 -9.17 4.65 -14.23
CA SER A 44 -10.13 5.29 -15.13
C SER A 44 -11.49 5.51 -14.48
N GLY A 45 -12.22 6.51 -14.97
CA GLY A 45 -13.58 6.81 -14.52
C GLY A 45 -13.62 7.23 -13.04
N LYS A 46 -14.61 6.70 -12.31
CA LYS A 46 -14.84 7.03 -10.90
C LYS A 46 -14.08 6.11 -9.92
N LYS A 47 -13.30 5.15 -10.42
CA LYS A 47 -12.53 4.25 -9.55
C LYS A 47 -11.44 5.01 -8.79
N VAL A 48 -11.28 4.70 -7.52
CA VAL A 48 -10.18 5.22 -6.70
C VAL A 48 -8.97 4.31 -6.88
N GLU A 49 -7.81 4.85 -7.26
CA GLU A 49 -6.59 4.05 -7.33
C GLU A 49 -6.11 3.72 -5.91
N VAL A 50 -5.75 2.47 -5.71
CA VAL A 50 -5.06 2.01 -4.50
C VAL A 50 -3.75 1.38 -4.94
N ILE A 51 -2.63 1.94 -4.49
CA ILE A 51 -1.31 1.39 -4.75
C ILE A 51 -0.83 0.70 -3.48
N GLU A 52 -0.49 -0.58 -3.59
CA GLU A 52 0.24 -1.29 -2.56
C GLU A 52 1.72 -1.29 -2.89
N PHE A 53 2.53 -0.74 -1.99
CA PHE A 53 3.98 -0.95 -1.98
C PHE A 53 4.30 -2.13 -1.08
N PHE A 54 4.93 -3.15 -1.64
CA PHE A 54 5.18 -4.41 -0.94
C PHE A 54 6.57 -4.99 -1.27
N MET A 55 6.99 -6.03 -0.55
CA MET A 55 8.17 -6.86 -0.86
C MET A 55 7.83 -8.31 -0.58
N TYR A 56 8.30 -9.23 -1.43
CA TYR A 56 8.05 -10.66 -1.21
C TYR A 56 8.72 -11.19 0.06
N HIS A 57 9.92 -10.74 0.41
CA HIS A 57 10.59 -11.17 1.64
C HIS A 57 10.09 -10.49 2.92
N CYS A 58 9.19 -9.53 2.83
CA CYS A 58 8.67 -8.80 4.00
C CYS A 58 7.64 -9.63 4.80
N PRO A 59 7.91 -10.00 6.07
CA PRO A 59 6.97 -10.78 6.86
C PRO A 59 5.66 -10.05 7.18
N VAL A 60 5.69 -8.71 7.22
CA VAL A 60 4.50 -7.89 7.47
C VAL A 60 3.63 -7.87 6.23
N CYS A 61 4.22 -7.75 5.02
CA CYS A 61 3.49 -7.84 3.75
C CYS A 61 2.81 -9.20 3.61
N ASN A 62 3.55 -10.30 3.82
CA ASN A 62 2.98 -11.65 3.80
C ASN A 62 1.82 -11.84 4.78
N ALA A 63 1.92 -11.25 5.97
CA ALA A 63 0.86 -11.39 6.98
C ALA A 63 -0.36 -10.49 6.70
N LEU A 64 -0.19 -9.35 6.03
CA LEU A 64 -1.27 -8.46 5.61
C LEU A 64 -2.03 -9.01 4.39
N GLU A 65 -1.35 -9.70 3.48
CA GLU A 65 -1.83 -10.09 2.16
C GLU A 65 -3.20 -10.77 2.16
N PRO A 66 -3.49 -11.81 3.00
CA PRO A 66 -4.80 -12.44 3.00
C PRO A 66 -5.94 -11.48 3.35
N GLY A 67 -5.72 -10.57 4.31
CA GLY A 67 -6.67 -9.53 4.69
C GLY A 67 -6.85 -8.50 3.59
N PHE A 68 -5.77 -8.07 2.95
CA PHE A 68 -5.77 -7.11 1.86
C PHE A 68 -6.51 -7.65 0.63
N GLU A 69 -6.25 -8.89 0.22
CA GLU A 69 -6.99 -9.56 -0.85
C GLU A 69 -8.50 -9.65 -0.56
N ASN A 70 -8.88 -9.97 0.68
CA ASN A 70 -10.29 -9.96 1.07
C ASN A 70 -10.89 -8.55 1.00
N TRP A 71 -10.16 -7.54 1.47
CA TRP A 71 -10.56 -6.15 1.41
C TRP A 71 -10.74 -5.67 -0.04
N ILE A 72 -9.84 -6.03 -0.96
CA ILE A 72 -9.98 -5.72 -2.40
C ILE A 72 -11.30 -6.26 -2.93
N ARG A 73 -11.61 -7.53 -2.63
CA ARG A 73 -12.89 -8.14 -3.06
C ARG A 73 -14.12 -7.41 -2.49
N GLN A 74 -14.05 -6.95 -1.25
CA GLN A 74 -15.13 -6.17 -0.62
C GLN A 74 -15.30 -4.78 -1.24
N GLN A 75 -14.21 -4.14 -1.65
CA GLN A 75 -14.28 -2.84 -2.35
C GLN A 75 -14.85 -2.98 -3.77
N GLY A 76 -14.63 -4.12 -4.42
CA GLY A 76 -15.17 -4.40 -5.76
C GLY A 76 -14.79 -3.33 -6.78
N ASP A 77 -15.79 -2.87 -7.55
CA ASP A 77 -15.58 -1.90 -8.62
C ASP A 77 -15.29 -0.46 -8.17
N ARG A 78 -15.31 -0.18 -6.88
CA ARG A 78 -15.01 1.15 -6.35
C ARG A 78 -13.54 1.54 -6.50
N ILE A 79 -12.66 0.54 -6.53
CA ILE A 79 -11.21 0.74 -6.56
C ILE A 79 -10.57 0.13 -7.80
N SER A 80 -9.37 0.60 -8.11
CA SER A 80 -8.43 -0.01 -9.04
C SER A 80 -7.12 -0.23 -8.31
N VAL A 81 -6.74 -1.49 -8.13
CA VAL A 81 -5.52 -1.83 -7.38
C VAL A 81 -4.33 -1.93 -8.31
N ARG A 82 -3.21 -1.36 -7.89
CA ARG A 82 -1.90 -1.50 -8.52
C ARG A 82 -0.88 -1.87 -7.45
N ARG A 83 -0.03 -2.84 -7.73
CA ARG A 83 1.07 -3.21 -6.86
C ARG A 83 2.39 -2.66 -7.37
N VAL A 84 3.26 -2.25 -6.45
CA VAL A 84 4.62 -1.80 -6.73
C VAL A 84 5.55 -2.52 -5.77
N HIS A 85 6.43 -3.34 -6.31
CA HIS A 85 7.46 -3.96 -5.47
C HIS A 85 8.48 -2.89 -5.04
N PHE A 86 8.69 -2.72 -3.73
CA PHE A 86 9.69 -1.80 -3.22
C PHE A 86 11.09 -2.41 -3.40
N PRO A 87 12.01 -1.71 -4.10
CA PRO A 87 13.34 -2.28 -4.45
C PRO A 87 14.31 -2.17 -3.27
N TYR A 88 14.13 -3.02 -2.25
CA TYR A 88 14.87 -2.96 -0.99
C TYR A 88 16.39 -3.12 -1.16
N THR A 89 16.82 -3.99 -2.07
CA THR A 89 18.24 -4.23 -2.33
C THR A 89 18.83 -3.31 -3.43
N GLY A 90 18.03 -2.32 -3.88
CA GLY A 90 18.47 -1.33 -4.87
C GLY A 90 17.94 -1.59 -6.29
N PRO A 91 18.56 -0.94 -7.30
CA PRO A 91 17.99 -0.89 -8.65
C PRO A 91 17.98 -2.22 -9.41
N ASN A 92 18.64 -3.25 -8.89
CA ASN A 92 18.67 -4.59 -9.44
C ASN A 92 18.08 -5.62 -8.46
N ASP A 93 17.09 -5.20 -7.67
CA ASP A 93 16.41 -6.08 -6.71
C ASP A 93 15.81 -7.30 -7.42
N PRO A 94 16.23 -8.54 -7.09
CA PRO A 94 15.81 -9.74 -7.82
C PRO A 94 14.32 -10.04 -7.64
N GLU A 95 13.75 -9.77 -6.45
CA GLU A 95 12.32 -10.00 -6.18
C GLU A 95 11.45 -8.96 -6.91
N ALA A 96 11.92 -7.72 -7.01
CA ALA A 96 11.27 -6.69 -7.82
C ALA A 96 11.32 -7.05 -9.31
N HIS A 97 12.44 -7.60 -9.78
CA HIS A 97 12.58 -8.08 -11.14
C HIS A 97 11.62 -9.26 -11.43
N LEU A 98 11.52 -10.20 -10.49
CA LEU A 98 10.54 -11.28 -10.55
C LEU A 98 9.12 -10.73 -10.70
N TYR A 99 8.72 -9.81 -9.82
CA TYR A 99 7.38 -9.22 -9.85
C TYR A 99 7.08 -8.57 -11.20
N LEU A 100 7.96 -7.70 -11.70
CA LEU A 100 7.79 -7.00 -12.97
C LEU A 100 7.75 -7.94 -14.18
N THR A 101 8.51 -9.05 -14.12
CA THR A 101 8.47 -10.09 -15.16
C THR A 101 7.12 -10.80 -15.17
N LEU A 102 6.60 -11.16 -14.00
CA LEU A 102 5.28 -11.76 -13.87
C LEU A 102 4.16 -10.80 -14.30
N GLU A 103 4.30 -9.51 -13.98
CA GLU A 103 3.39 -8.46 -14.45
C GLU A 103 3.38 -8.39 -15.99
N ALA A 104 4.55 -8.40 -16.62
CA ALA A 104 4.68 -8.37 -18.08
C ALA A 104 4.09 -9.63 -18.76
N LEU A 105 4.10 -10.77 -18.06
CA LEU A 105 3.53 -12.03 -18.52
C LEU A 105 2.03 -12.20 -18.16
N GLY A 106 1.43 -11.27 -17.39
CA GLY A 106 0.07 -11.43 -16.89
C GLY A 106 -0.09 -12.60 -15.89
N GLN A 107 0.97 -12.96 -15.18
CA GLN A 107 1.03 -14.12 -14.29
C GLN A 107 1.01 -13.76 -12.79
N VAL A 108 0.82 -12.47 -12.45
CA VAL A 108 0.85 -12.03 -11.05
C VAL A 108 -0.23 -12.76 -10.23
N ASP A 109 -1.48 -12.77 -10.67
CA ASP A 109 -2.59 -13.36 -9.92
C ASP A 109 -2.37 -14.86 -9.62
N GLN A 110 -1.76 -15.58 -10.55
CA GLN A 110 -1.46 -17.00 -10.38
C GLN A 110 -0.28 -17.25 -9.43
N MET A 111 0.70 -16.35 -9.40
CA MET A 111 2.00 -16.59 -8.78
C MET A 111 2.19 -15.87 -7.45
N HIS A 112 1.51 -14.75 -7.23
CA HIS A 112 1.74 -13.87 -6.07
C HIS A 112 1.66 -14.61 -4.72
N ALA A 113 0.55 -15.29 -4.46
CA ALA A 113 0.38 -16.06 -3.23
C ALA A 113 1.37 -17.25 -3.12
N LYS A 114 1.73 -17.87 -4.27
CA LYS A 114 2.72 -18.97 -4.28
C LYS A 114 4.11 -18.46 -3.90
N ILE A 115 4.48 -17.24 -4.33
CA ILE A 115 5.78 -16.64 -3.99
C ILE A 115 5.84 -16.32 -2.50
N PHE A 116 4.81 -15.68 -1.94
CA PHE A 116 4.75 -15.46 -0.50
C PHE A 116 4.84 -16.76 0.29
N LYS A 117 4.10 -17.81 -0.11
CA LYS A 117 4.20 -19.12 0.51
C LYS A 117 5.62 -19.70 0.40
N ALA A 118 6.22 -19.66 -0.78
CA ALA A 118 7.57 -20.17 -1.00
C ALA A 118 8.59 -19.49 -0.07
N VAL A 119 8.54 -18.16 0.03
CA VAL A 119 9.49 -17.38 0.84
C VAL A 119 9.25 -17.61 2.34
N HIS A 120 8.00 -17.52 2.81
CA HIS A 120 7.70 -17.44 4.25
C HIS A 120 7.38 -18.79 4.88
N ALA A 121 6.70 -19.69 4.18
CA ALA A 121 6.34 -21.01 4.68
C ALA A 121 7.39 -22.08 4.30
N ASP A 122 7.74 -22.12 3.01
CA ASP A 122 8.66 -23.13 2.49
C ASP A 122 10.14 -22.73 2.65
N ARG A 123 10.41 -21.48 3.06
CA ARG A 123 11.72 -20.87 3.32
C ARG A 123 12.66 -20.91 2.10
N ILE A 124 12.09 -20.83 0.90
CA ILE A 124 12.84 -20.76 -0.35
C ILE A 124 13.39 -19.35 -0.52
N ARG A 125 14.68 -19.23 -0.77
CA ARG A 125 15.34 -17.94 -1.01
C ARG A 125 15.24 -17.56 -2.48
N LEU A 126 14.37 -16.59 -2.80
CA LEU A 126 14.21 -16.02 -4.15
C LEU A 126 14.99 -14.70 -4.29
N ASN A 127 16.22 -14.66 -3.79
CA ASN A 127 17.07 -13.48 -3.76
C ASN A 127 18.23 -13.53 -4.76
N LYS A 128 18.19 -14.46 -5.70
CA LYS A 128 19.15 -14.60 -6.80
C LYS A 128 18.42 -15.00 -8.08
N ASP A 129 18.87 -14.46 -9.20
CA ASP A 129 18.26 -14.66 -10.52
C ASP A 129 18.10 -16.15 -10.86
N ASP A 130 19.16 -16.96 -10.73
CA ASP A 130 19.11 -18.38 -11.04
C ASP A 130 18.08 -19.14 -10.19
N ALA A 131 18.03 -18.83 -8.89
CA ALA A 131 17.05 -19.44 -7.98
C ALA A 131 15.60 -19.07 -8.36
N ILE A 132 15.38 -17.84 -8.76
CA ILE A 132 14.07 -17.35 -9.25
C ILE A 132 13.70 -18.08 -10.55
N ILE A 133 14.58 -18.10 -11.54
CA ILE A 133 14.34 -18.72 -12.85
C ILE A 133 14.01 -20.21 -12.69
N ASP A 134 14.76 -20.91 -11.86
CA ASP A 134 14.53 -22.34 -11.59
C ASP A 134 13.22 -22.56 -10.84
N TRP A 135 12.88 -21.68 -9.90
CA TRP A 135 11.66 -21.79 -9.13
C TRP A 135 10.41 -21.54 -10.00
N VAL A 136 10.41 -20.49 -10.82
CA VAL A 136 9.26 -20.19 -11.69
C VAL A 136 9.02 -21.28 -12.73
N ALA A 137 10.09 -21.89 -13.28
CA ALA A 137 9.98 -23.01 -14.20
C ALA A 137 9.34 -24.24 -13.53
N LYS A 138 9.71 -24.55 -12.29
CA LYS A 138 9.11 -25.63 -11.48
C LYS A 138 7.65 -25.36 -11.10
N ASN A 139 7.22 -24.08 -11.13
CA ASN A 139 5.86 -23.68 -10.77
C ASN A 139 4.94 -23.39 -11.97
N GLY A 140 5.33 -23.88 -13.17
CA GLY A 140 4.47 -23.93 -14.34
C GLY A 140 4.61 -22.78 -15.33
N ILE A 141 5.64 -21.94 -15.20
CA ILE A 141 5.96 -20.92 -16.20
C ILE A 141 7.08 -21.46 -17.11
N ASP A 142 6.86 -21.43 -18.41
CA ASP A 142 7.90 -21.85 -19.37
C ASP A 142 9.16 -21.00 -19.22
N ARG A 143 10.30 -21.69 -19.09
CA ARG A 143 11.60 -21.04 -18.82
C ARG A 143 12.01 -20.07 -19.92
N ALA A 144 11.79 -20.42 -21.19
CA ALA A 144 12.22 -19.58 -22.32
C ALA A 144 11.35 -18.31 -22.40
N THR A 145 10.04 -18.47 -22.21
CA THR A 145 9.09 -17.37 -22.13
C THR A 145 9.42 -16.42 -20.98
N PHE A 146 9.71 -16.99 -19.78
CA PHE A 146 10.09 -16.17 -18.62
C PHE A 146 11.39 -15.39 -18.88
N LEU A 147 12.43 -16.04 -19.39
CA LEU A 147 13.71 -15.39 -19.70
C LEU A 147 13.58 -14.31 -20.76
N THR A 148 12.72 -14.51 -21.76
CA THR A 148 12.44 -13.50 -22.79
C THR A 148 11.84 -12.24 -22.16
N ALA A 149 10.86 -12.39 -21.25
CA ALA A 149 10.26 -11.27 -20.54
C ALA A 149 11.23 -10.63 -19.53
N TRP A 150 11.96 -11.44 -18.75
CA TRP A 150 12.99 -11.02 -17.79
C TRP A 150 14.03 -10.11 -18.42
N ASN A 151 14.56 -10.50 -19.59
CA ASN A 151 15.57 -9.74 -20.30
C ASN A 151 14.99 -8.62 -21.19
N SER A 152 13.67 -8.43 -21.21
CA SER A 152 13.07 -7.42 -22.07
C SER A 152 13.44 -6.00 -21.66
N PHE A 153 13.53 -5.10 -22.64
CA PHE A 153 13.80 -3.69 -22.40
C PHE A 153 12.74 -3.05 -21.48
N GLY A 154 11.47 -3.43 -21.65
CA GLY A 154 10.35 -2.91 -20.86
C GLY A 154 10.47 -3.24 -19.38
N VAL A 155 10.70 -4.50 -19.02
CA VAL A 155 10.89 -4.96 -17.64
C VAL A 155 12.11 -4.29 -17.01
N ASN A 156 13.24 -4.29 -17.71
CA ASN A 156 14.47 -3.69 -17.19
C ASN A 156 14.37 -2.16 -17.03
N THR A 157 13.59 -1.49 -17.87
CA THR A 157 13.33 -0.05 -17.71
C THR A 157 12.45 0.22 -16.49
N LYS A 158 11.37 -0.54 -16.29
CA LYS A 158 10.52 -0.43 -15.09
C LYS A 158 11.33 -0.70 -13.82
N LEU A 159 12.17 -1.73 -13.80
CA LEU A 159 13.02 -2.09 -12.66
C LEU A 159 13.88 -0.91 -12.21
N ARG A 160 14.58 -0.27 -13.14
CA ARG A 160 15.40 0.91 -12.85
C ARG A 160 14.60 2.12 -12.36
N GLN A 161 13.30 2.19 -12.64
CA GLN A 161 12.43 3.29 -12.24
C GLN A 161 11.82 3.11 -10.85
N LEU A 162 11.82 1.91 -10.28
CA LEU A 162 11.14 1.62 -9.01
C LEU A 162 11.60 2.51 -7.85
N ALA A 163 12.91 2.75 -7.73
CA ALA A 163 13.43 3.62 -6.68
C ALA A 163 12.92 5.07 -6.83
N LYS A 164 12.85 5.58 -8.06
CA LYS A 164 12.29 6.90 -8.35
C LYS A 164 10.79 6.95 -8.07
N ILE A 165 10.06 5.89 -8.43
CA ILE A 165 8.62 5.78 -8.13
C ILE A 165 8.42 5.79 -6.61
N SER A 166 9.11 4.93 -5.85
CA SER A 166 9.00 4.89 -4.40
C SER A 166 9.30 6.26 -3.75
N ALA A 167 10.37 6.93 -4.20
CA ALA A 167 10.73 8.25 -3.71
C ALA A 167 9.67 9.32 -4.02
N ALA A 168 9.02 9.27 -5.20
CA ALA A 168 7.96 10.20 -5.57
C ALA A 168 6.73 10.12 -4.65
N TYR A 169 6.46 8.94 -4.10
CA TYR A 169 5.41 8.70 -3.10
C TYR A 169 5.89 8.85 -1.66
N GLY A 170 7.19 9.13 -1.44
CA GLY A 170 7.76 9.19 -0.09
C GLY A 170 7.79 7.84 0.62
N ILE A 171 7.84 6.73 -0.14
CA ILE A 171 7.88 5.37 0.42
C ILE A 171 9.32 5.00 0.76
N ASP A 172 9.56 4.66 2.03
CA ASP A 172 10.83 4.20 2.58
C ASP A 172 10.75 2.77 3.15
N SER A 173 9.54 2.24 3.26
CA SER A 173 9.29 0.92 3.84
C SER A 173 8.01 0.28 3.27
N ALA A 174 7.86 -1.03 3.49
CA ALA A 174 6.68 -1.79 3.07
C ALA A 174 6.17 -2.66 4.24
N PRO A 175 4.85 -2.95 4.30
CA PRO A 175 3.83 -2.53 3.35
C PRO A 175 3.39 -1.07 3.55
N ALA A 176 3.04 -0.39 2.45
CA ALA A 176 2.38 0.91 2.47
C ALA A 176 1.27 0.96 1.42
N LEU A 177 0.17 1.64 1.74
CA LEU A 177 -0.96 1.84 0.85
C LEU A 177 -1.05 3.32 0.48
N VAL A 178 -1.13 3.62 -0.81
CA VAL A 178 -1.38 4.98 -1.30
C VAL A 178 -2.73 5.01 -2.00
N ILE A 179 -3.59 5.90 -1.55
CA ILE A 179 -4.96 6.06 -2.04
C ILE A 179 -5.05 7.33 -2.89
N ASP A 180 -5.48 7.15 -4.14
CA ASP A 180 -5.74 8.19 -5.15
C ASP A 180 -4.54 9.13 -5.37
N GLY A 181 -3.32 8.59 -5.26
CA GLY A 181 -2.08 9.37 -5.41
C GLY A 181 -1.90 10.48 -4.37
N ARG A 182 -2.69 10.50 -3.30
CA ARG A 182 -2.76 11.61 -2.33
C ARG A 182 -2.55 11.21 -0.88
N TYR A 183 -3.07 10.08 -0.45
CA TYR A 183 -3.10 9.68 0.95
C TYR A 183 -2.32 8.40 1.16
N MET A 184 -1.34 8.42 2.05
CA MET A 184 -0.52 7.26 2.38
C MET A 184 -0.82 6.77 3.80
N THR A 185 -1.06 5.48 3.96
CA THR A 185 -1.17 4.81 5.25
C THR A 185 -0.38 3.50 5.25
N SER A 186 -0.09 2.98 6.42
CA SER A 186 0.61 1.71 6.60
C SER A 186 0.30 1.12 7.98
N PRO A 187 0.55 -0.18 8.20
CA PRO A 187 0.49 -0.74 9.55
C PRO A 187 1.41 -0.03 10.55
N ALA A 188 2.57 0.46 10.11
CA ALA A 188 3.48 1.22 10.96
C ALA A 188 2.88 2.57 11.37
N THR A 189 2.26 3.29 10.44
CA THR A 189 1.61 4.59 10.68
C THR A 189 0.44 4.43 11.65
N VAL A 190 -0.46 3.49 11.39
CA VAL A 190 -1.63 3.23 12.24
C VAL A 190 -1.21 2.72 13.62
N GLY A 191 -0.24 1.80 13.68
CA GLY A 191 0.26 1.21 14.92
C GLY A 191 1.01 2.17 15.83
N ALA A 192 1.53 3.28 15.30
CA ALA A 192 2.28 4.26 16.08
C ALA A 192 1.41 4.99 17.13
N LYS A 193 0.11 5.12 16.87
CA LYS A 193 -0.85 5.85 17.74
C LYS A 193 -2.01 4.98 18.23
N PHE A 194 -2.45 4.06 17.39
CA PHE A 194 -3.46 3.07 17.75
C PHE A 194 -2.74 1.83 18.27
N ALA A 195 -2.77 1.61 19.59
CA ALA A 195 -2.14 0.44 20.22
C ALA A 195 -3.05 -0.80 20.07
N PRO A 196 -2.99 -1.52 18.95
CA PRO A 196 -3.85 -2.68 18.72
C PRO A 196 -3.47 -3.82 19.66
N ARG A 197 -4.46 -4.66 19.99
CA ARG A 197 -4.24 -5.80 20.88
C ARG A 197 -3.26 -6.84 20.31
N ASP A 198 -3.27 -6.96 19.01
CA ASP A 198 -2.44 -7.92 18.27
C ASP A 198 -2.25 -7.46 16.81
N ARG A 199 -1.49 -8.24 16.05
CA ARG A 199 -1.19 -7.94 14.65
C ARG A 199 -2.42 -7.99 13.74
N ALA A 200 -3.38 -8.88 13.99
CA ALA A 200 -4.61 -8.96 13.19
C ALA A 200 -5.44 -7.69 13.37
N ALA A 201 -5.63 -7.23 14.61
CA ALA A 201 -6.31 -5.97 14.89
C ALA A 201 -5.61 -4.75 14.26
N LEU A 202 -4.26 -4.77 14.16
CA LEU A 202 -3.51 -3.72 13.47
C LEU A 202 -3.81 -3.71 11.97
N PHE A 203 -3.85 -4.87 11.33
CA PHE A 203 -4.14 -4.98 9.91
C PHE A 203 -5.58 -4.59 9.60
N ASP A 204 -6.54 -5.04 10.41
CA ASP A 204 -7.94 -4.64 10.29
C ASP A 204 -8.09 -3.11 10.42
N ALA A 205 -7.45 -2.50 11.41
CA ALA A 205 -7.43 -1.06 11.58
C ALA A 205 -6.82 -0.33 10.37
N THR A 206 -5.72 -0.85 9.82
CA THR A 206 -5.08 -0.28 8.61
C THR A 206 -6.03 -0.32 7.41
N LEU A 207 -6.74 -1.43 7.21
CA LEU A 207 -7.71 -1.58 6.12
C LEU A 207 -8.97 -0.73 6.32
N GLN A 208 -9.40 -0.50 7.58
CA GLN A 208 -10.45 0.46 7.90
C GLN A 208 -10.03 1.90 7.55
N VAL A 209 -8.80 2.29 7.90
CA VAL A 209 -8.22 3.58 7.48
C VAL A 209 -8.21 3.68 5.96
N ALA A 210 -7.74 2.65 5.25
CA ALA A 210 -7.75 2.63 3.79
C ALA A 210 -9.16 2.80 3.22
N THR A 211 -10.19 2.16 3.81
CA THR A 211 -11.60 2.32 3.43
C THR A 211 -12.06 3.77 3.57
N ALA A 212 -11.81 4.39 4.71
CA ALA A 212 -12.20 5.79 4.95
C ALA A 212 -11.48 6.75 3.98
N LEU A 213 -10.23 6.44 3.60
CA LEU A 213 -9.49 7.22 2.61
C LEU A 213 -10.02 7.01 1.17
N VAL A 214 -10.49 5.80 0.83
CA VAL A 214 -11.20 5.52 -0.43
C VAL A 214 -12.51 6.33 -0.48
N ASP A 215 -13.30 6.33 0.60
CA ASP A 215 -14.52 7.11 0.69
C ASP A 215 -14.25 8.61 0.53
N LYS A 216 -13.24 9.12 1.22
CA LYS A 216 -12.80 10.51 1.11
C LYS A 216 -12.36 10.88 -0.31
N ALA A 217 -11.59 10.01 -0.97
CA ALA A 217 -11.13 10.23 -2.33
C ALA A 217 -12.28 10.22 -3.34
N ALA A 218 -13.25 9.31 -3.17
CA ALA A 218 -14.41 9.19 -4.05
C ALA A 218 -15.31 10.43 -4.03
N GLN A 219 -15.41 11.14 -2.89
CA GLN A 219 -16.18 12.38 -2.77
C GLN A 219 -15.60 13.55 -3.56
N SER A 220 -14.34 13.46 -3.98
CA SER A 220 -13.62 14.52 -4.70
C SER A 220 -13.44 14.20 -6.20
N LYS A 221 -14.11 13.16 -6.73
CA LYS A 221 -14.19 12.77 -8.15
C LYS A 221 -15.56 13.09 -8.72
#